data_d5211b383b7295bde9764d33ddc298be
#
_entry.id   d5211b383b7295bde9764d33ddc298be
#
_cell.length_a   1.000
_cell.length_b   1.000
_cell.length_c   1.000
_cell.angle_alpha   90.00
_cell.angle_beta   90.00
_cell.angle_gamma   90.00
#
_symmetry.space_group_name_H-M   'P 1'
#
loop_
_entity.id
_entity.type
_entity.pdbx_description
1 polymer ?
#
loop_
_entity_poly.entity_id
_entity_poly.type
_entity_poly.pdbx_seq_one_letter_code
_entity_poly.pdbx_strand_id
1 'polypeptide(L)'
;MPSRRTDLPLYLGLYEDIKDRIVSGELAAGEKLPSIRAMARDLRVSINTVNNAYYQLEVEGYVRPAERTGYFVEKIDGLVRLGRSG
;
A
#
# COMPACT_ATOMS: atom_id res chain seq x y z
N MET A 1 -7.15 -23.91 -5.18
CA MET A 1 -7.67 -23.58 -4.37
C MET A 1 -7.90 -22.21 -4.09
N PRO A 2 -8.89 -21.83 -4.29
CA PRO A 2 -9.28 -20.50 -4.09
C PRO A 2 -9.15 -20.07 -2.68
N SER A 3 -9.02 -20.97 -1.88
CA SER A 3 -8.95 -20.60 -0.52
C SER A 3 -7.71 -19.86 -0.17
N ARG A 4 -6.79 -19.77 -1.09
CA ARG A 4 -5.63 -19.05 -0.81
C ARG A 4 -5.91 -17.67 -0.34
N ARG A 5 -6.83 -16.97 -0.94
CA ARG A 5 -7.12 -15.68 -0.55
C ARG A 5 -7.72 -15.65 0.81
N THR A 6 -8.49 -16.65 1.15
CA THR A 6 -9.11 -16.70 2.42
C THR A 6 -8.10 -16.98 3.50
N ASP A 7 -7.05 -17.65 3.17
CA ASP A 7 -6.04 -17.97 4.16
C ASP A 7 -5.19 -16.77 4.53
N LEU A 8 -5.14 -15.77 3.70
CA LEU A 8 -4.34 -14.60 3.97
C LEU A 8 -5.09 -13.56 4.77
N PRO A 9 -4.42 -12.85 5.65
CA PRO A 9 -5.07 -11.76 6.36
C PRO A 9 -5.54 -10.73 5.37
N LEU A 10 -6.62 -10.05 5.68
CA LEU A 10 -7.17 -9.04 4.81
C LEU A 10 -6.16 -7.95 4.47
N TYR A 11 -5.34 -7.58 5.42
CA TYR A 11 -4.42 -6.49 5.16
C TYR A 11 -3.39 -6.86 4.10
N LEU A 12 -3.05 -8.15 3.99
CA LEU A 12 -2.07 -8.56 2.98
C LEU A 12 -2.68 -8.43 1.58
N GLY A 13 -3.96 -8.74 1.45
CA GLY A 13 -4.63 -8.58 0.18
C GLY A 13 -4.65 -7.13 -0.24
N LEU A 14 -4.95 -6.25 0.69
CA LEU A 14 -5.00 -4.83 0.42
C LEU A 14 -3.60 -4.31 0.10
N TYR A 15 -2.61 -4.75 0.86
CA TYR A 15 -1.24 -4.37 0.65
C TYR A 15 -0.79 -4.75 -0.76
N GLU A 16 -1.07 -5.99 -1.17
CA GLU A 16 -0.67 -6.45 -2.49
C GLU A 16 -1.36 -5.66 -3.59
N ASP A 17 -2.62 -5.34 -3.40
CA ASP A 17 -3.36 -4.58 -4.39
C ASP A 17 -2.75 -3.20 -4.58
N ILE A 18 -2.48 -2.51 -3.49
CA ILE A 18 -1.90 -1.18 -3.59
C ILE A 18 -0.50 -1.24 -4.17
N LYS A 19 0.27 -2.23 -3.74
CA LYS A 19 1.62 -2.38 -4.23
C LYS A 19 1.61 -2.57 -5.75
N ASP A 20 0.72 -3.41 -6.24
CA ASP A 20 0.63 -3.66 -7.67
C ASP A 20 0.29 -2.39 -8.44
N ARG A 21 -0.58 -1.56 -7.88
CA ARG A 21 -0.95 -0.32 -8.55
C ARG A 21 0.20 0.66 -8.59
N ILE A 22 1.03 0.64 -7.55
CA ILE A 22 2.19 1.52 -7.53
C ILE A 22 3.23 1.03 -8.52
N VAL A 23 3.48 -0.27 -8.53
CA VAL A 23 4.48 -0.83 -9.42
C VAL A 23 4.07 -0.67 -10.88
N SER A 24 2.80 -0.81 -11.17
CA SER A 24 2.33 -0.69 -12.55
C SER A 24 2.25 0.75 -13.02
N GLY A 25 2.33 1.69 -12.10
CA GLY A 25 2.23 3.09 -12.48
C GLY A 25 0.83 3.65 -12.39
N GLU A 26 -0.13 2.82 -12.01
CA GLU A 26 -1.50 3.26 -11.88
C GLU A 26 -1.57 4.34 -10.79
N LEU A 27 -0.80 4.17 -9.73
CA LEU A 27 -0.66 5.18 -8.72
C LEU A 27 0.71 5.82 -8.92
N ALA A 28 0.70 7.05 -9.33
CA ALA A 28 1.95 7.73 -9.66
C ALA A 28 2.72 8.19 -8.43
N ALA A 29 4.02 8.31 -8.59
CA ALA A 29 4.85 8.79 -7.49
C ALA A 29 4.37 10.18 -7.09
N GLY A 30 4.26 10.40 -5.81
CA GLY A 30 3.78 11.68 -5.31
C GLY A 30 2.28 11.77 -5.16
N GLU A 31 1.57 10.78 -5.65
CA GLU A 31 0.12 10.79 -5.57
C GLU A 31 -0.30 10.49 -4.14
N LYS A 32 -1.33 11.16 -3.67
CA LYS A 32 -1.78 10.97 -2.31
C LYS A 32 -2.76 9.82 -2.22
N LEU A 33 -2.55 8.95 -1.26
CA LEU A 33 -3.46 7.84 -1.04
C LEU A 33 -4.65 8.31 -0.21
N PRO A 34 -5.78 7.62 -0.29
CA PRO A 34 -6.91 7.94 0.56
C PRO A 34 -6.50 7.78 2.02
N SER A 35 -7.15 8.50 2.90
CA SER A 35 -6.85 8.37 4.31
C SER A 35 -7.22 6.97 4.75
N ILE A 36 -6.65 6.54 5.87
CA ILE A 36 -6.94 5.22 6.39
C ILE A 36 -8.43 5.05 6.62
N ARG A 37 -9.07 6.08 7.17
CA ARG A 37 -10.49 5.99 7.42
C ARG A 37 -11.30 5.91 6.15
N ALA A 38 -10.94 6.69 5.16
CA ALA A 38 -11.67 6.69 3.90
C ALA A 38 -11.52 5.33 3.21
N MET A 39 -10.31 4.80 3.21
CA MET A 39 -10.07 3.52 2.59
C MET A 39 -10.84 2.42 3.31
N ALA A 40 -10.83 2.45 4.62
CA ALA A 40 -11.54 1.45 5.40
C ALA A 40 -13.04 1.49 5.11
N ARG A 41 -13.58 2.69 5.00
CA ARG A 41 -14.99 2.84 4.73
C ARG A 41 -15.32 2.37 3.32
N ASP A 42 -14.52 2.75 2.36
CA ASP A 42 -14.78 2.38 0.98
C ASP A 42 -14.69 0.88 0.76
N LEU A 43 -13.77 0.24 1.40
CA LEU A 43 -13.57 -1.19 1.23
C LEU A 43 -14.35 -2.02 2.24
N ARG A 44 -14.97 -1.35 3.20
CA ARG A 44 -15.73 -2.04 4.23
C ARG A 44 -14.86 -3.00 5.05
N VAL A 45 -13.70 -2.52 5.41
CA VAL A 45 -12.81 -3.29 6.28
C VAL A 45 -12.50 -2.43 7.49
N SER A 46 -11.86 -3.01 8.48
CA SER A 46 -11.57 -2.27 9.68
C SER A 46 -10.44 -1.29 9.45
N ILE A 47 -10.39 -0.26 10.28
CA ILE A 47 -9.33 0.72 10.20
C ILE A 47 -8.01 0.02 10.45
N ASN A 48 -8.01 -0.97 11.33
CA ASN A 48 -6.82 -1.72 11.64
C ASN A 48 -6.27 -2.43 10.41
N THR A 49 -7.16 -2.98 9.59
CA THR A 49 -6.74 -3.67 8.38
C THR A 49 -6.02 -2.71 7.45
N VAL A 50 -6.57 -1.52 7.26
CA VAL A 50 -5.96 -0.55 6.37
C VAL A 50 -4.65 -0.05 6.97
N ASN A 51 -4.64 0.17 8.27
CA ASN A 51 -3.45 0.65 8.94
C ASN A 51 -2.29 -0.33 8.77
N ASN A 52 -2.57 -1.62 8.91
CA ASN A 52 -1.54 -2.62 8.75
C ASN A 52 -1.02 -2.69 7.32
N ALA A 53 -1.91 -2.54 6.35
CA ALA A 53 -1.51 -2.57 4.95
C ALA A 53 -0.62 -1.37 4.63
N TYR A 54 -1.04 -0.18 5.08
CA TYR A 54 -0.27 1.02 4.82
C TYR A 54 1.08 0.95 5.53
N TYR A 55 1.09 0.40 6.73
CA TYR A 55 2.34 0.28 7.47
C TYR A 55 3.31 -0.62 6.73
N GLN A 56 2.81 -1.73 6.19
CA GLN A 56 3.66 -2.64 5.46
C GLN A 56 4.23 -1.96 4.21
N LEU A 57 3.39 -1.18 3.53
CA LEU A 57 3.85 -0.46 2.35
C LEU A 57 4.91 0.57 2.72
N GLU A 58 4.74 1.20 3.88
CA GLU A 58 5.69 2.18 4.35
C GLU A 58 7.03 1.52 4.67
N VAL A 59 6.98 0.40 5.36
CA VAL A 59 8.20 -0.30 5.73
C VAL A 59 8.98 -0.73 4.50
N GLU A 60 8.27 -1.10 3.45
CA GLU A 60 8.93 -1.53 2.23
C GLU A 60 9.29 -0.39 1.29
N GLY A 61 8.94 0.82 1.66
CA GLY A 61 9.33 1.97 0.86
C GLY A 61 8.43 2.34 -0.29
N TYR A 62 7.23 1.77 -0.36
CA TYR A 62 6.32 2.10 -1.43
C TYR A 62 5.55 3.39 -1.15
N VAL A 63 5.32 3.71 0.11
CA VAL A 63 4.62 4.93 0.48
C VAL A 63 5.32 5.57 1.66
N ARG A 64 5.05 6.84 1.87
CA ARG A 64 5.60 7.52 3.03
C ARG A 64 4.52 8.36 3.68
N PRO A 65 4.53 8.46 4.98
CA PRO A 65 3.54 9.27 5.67
C PRO A 65 3.95 10.73 5.61
N ALA A 66 2.95 11.59 5.53
CA ALA A 66 3.19 13.02 5.54
C ALA A 66 2.41 13.57 6.70
N GLU A 67 3.05 14.41 7.51
CA GLU A 67 2.43 14.96 8.64
C GLU A 67 1.11 15.58 8.35
N ARG A 68 0.08 15.15 9.04
CA ARG A 68 -1.25 15.71 8.89
C ARG A 68 -1.95 15.55 7.57
N THR A 69 -1.29 15.05 6.57
CA THR A 69 -1.92 14.94 5.28
C THR A 69 -2.15 13.52 4.83
N GLY A 70 -1.53 12.57 5.48
CA GLY A 70 -1.78 11.18 5.12
C GLY A 70 -0.58 10.51 4.48
N TYR A 71 -0.82 9.67 3.50
CA TYR A 71 0.26 8.92 2.86
C TYR A 71 0.40 9.28 1.40
N PHE A 72 1.64 9.28 0.93
CA PHE A 72 1.92 9.59 -0.47
C PHE A 72 2.74 8.47 -1.09
N VAL A 73 2.55 8.24 -2.37
CA VAL A 73 3.26 7.21 -3.08
C VAL A 73 4.71 7.62 -3.31
N GLU A 74 5.64 6.72 -3.00
CA GLU A 74 7.04 7.00 -3.18
C GLU A 74 7.46 6.70 -4.60
N LYS A 75 8.66 7.17 -4.96
CA LYS A 75 9.15 6.95 -6.27
C LYS A 75 9.78 5.59 -6.29
N ILE A 76 9.19 4.65 -6.98
CA ILE A 76 9.71 3.30 -6.96
C ILE A 76 10.87 3.04 -7.89
N ASP A 77 11.19 3.95 -8.76
CA ASP A 77 12.36 3.79 -9.59
C ASP A 77 13.59 3.49 -8.78
N GLY A 78 13.78 4.23 -7.74
CA GLY A 78 14.93 4.02 -6.90
C GLY A 78 14.85 2.70 -6.21
N LEU A 79 13.66 2.33 -5.83
CA LEU A 79 13.44 1.12 -5.10
C LEU A 79 13.76 -0.05 -6.00
N VAL A 80 13.28 -0.02 -7.20
CA VAL A 80 13.52 -1.08 -8.14
C VAL A 80 14.99 -1.21 -8.42
N ARG A 81 15.64 -0.11 -8.62
CA ARG A 81 17.04 -0.12 -8.88
C ARG A 81 17.82 -0.67 -7.74
N LEU A 82 17.48 -0.30 -6.55
CA LEU A 82 18.18 -0.78 -5.40
C LEU A 82 18.00 -2.27 -5.26
N GLY A 83 16.81 -2.72 -5.46
CA GLY A 83 16.53 -4.12 -5.32
C GLY A 83 17.33 -4.90 -6.32
N ARG A 84 17.48 -4.35 -7.52
CA ARG A 84 18.18 -5.04 -8.47
C ARG A 84 19.61 -5.00 -8.29
N SER A 85 20.12 -3.92 -7.98
CA SER A 85 21.54 -3.84 -7.87
C SER A 85 22.01 -4.55 -6.66
N GLY A 86 21.16 -4.75 -5.76
CA GLY A 86 21.57 -5.41 -4.53
C GLY A 86 21.92 -6.83 -4.79
#